data_fe2d3dc0053ddf45dbe25a75db4ce5b8
#
_entry.id   fe2d3dc0053ddf45dbe25a75db4ce5b8
#
_cell.length_a   1.000
_cell.length_b   1.000
_cell.length_c   1.000
_cell.angle_alpha   90.00
_cell.angle_beta   90.00
_cell.angle_gamma   90.00
#
_symmetry.space_group_name_H-M   'P 1'
#
loop_
_entity.id
_entity.type
_entity.pdbx_description
1 polymer ?
#
loop_
_entity_poly.entity_id
_entity_poly.type
_entity_poly.pdbx_seq_one_letter_code
_entity_poly.pdbx_strand_id
1 'polypeptide(L)'
;MSIIYDDAPLEDRIHRALSDTFKHRAIETAQDVITGKRDALVAEVDNWEDFRTHAAAIRDHVLENLDYYVRQFATNAQKNGAQVYFAPTDNDALDCILDIFEAEGAKSCVKSKSMMTEEIGLNTFLESHGIKPVETDCAEHIIQTAGNAPSHIVVPALHFDRTSIRNLYHEQKGYEGTNDPEEITRFLRKTLRPEFMNAPIGVTGCNFGVAETGSCTLVSNEGNARMASSIPETQIVVMGTERIVPDLRSLDVMMKLLVRSAVGAKISGSFSINTGCRREGEADGPKNVHIVIVNNGRTDILAHEFRPMLRCIRCGACMNSCPVYRHITGHGYGSIYPGPMGVVLTPLLVGYEKTAKLPYACSLCGQCAEVCPVKVPLPNLISQHRRNVVSQGYVSPVEKAIFTAAAATFSNRVTYGALTAAAAPAMKLMTGKTNQLDRGSTWIPVLNGWLASRNLDTMSSKKFRSWFAEHKKQEEEQKRAETAQALTDACRNNANREEN
;
A
#
# COMPACT_ATOMS: atom_id res chain seq x y z
N MET A 1 8.52 2.54 -17.60
CA MET A 1 8.99 3.10 -16.31
C MET A 1 9.33 1.90 -15.44
N SER A 2 10.47 1.84 -14.79
CA SER A 2 10.78 0.70 -13.91
C SER A 2 9.99 0.82 -12.60
N ILE A 3 9.89 -0.27 -11.82
CA ILE A 3 9.25 -0.26 -10.48
C ILE A 3 9.82 0.88 -9.63
N ILE A 4 11.13 1.13 -9.73
CA ILE A 4 11.80 2.31 -9.16
C ILE A 4 11.92 3.36 -10.25
N TYR A 5 11.29 4.50 -10.08
CA TYR A 5 11.35 5.62 -11.03
C TYR A 5 12.23 6.78 -10.55
N ASP A 6 12.69 6.75 -9.30
CA ASP A 6 13.58 7.75 -8.71
C ASP A 6 14.70 7.04 -7.92
N ASP A 7 15.89 7.02 -8.49
CA ASP A 7 17.08 6.35 -7.91
C ASP A 7 17.82 7.24 -6.89
N ALA A 8 17.36 8.47 -6.62
CA ALA A 8 17.98 9.32 -5.61
C ALA A 8 17.93 8.66 -4.21
N PRO A 9 18.89 8.94 -3.33
CA PRO A 9 18.85 8.47 -1.96
C PRO A 9 17.51 8.76 -1.26
N LEU A 10 17.04 7.85 -0.40
CA LEU A 10 15.75 8.00 0.28
C LEU A 10 15.65 9.31 1.04
N GLU A 11 16.73 9.73 1.68
CA GLU A 11 16.81 10.97 2.47
C GLU A 11 16.56 12.20 1.57
N ASP A 12 17.15 12.24 0.39
CA ASP A 12 17.00 13.35 -0.55
C ASP A 12 15.56 13.42 -1.10
N ARG A 13 14.95 12.25 -1.39
CA ARG A 13 13.55 12.16 -1.78
C ARG A 13 12.63 12.66 -0.68
N ILE A 14 12.90 12.28 0.58
CA ILE A 14 12.16 12.74 1.75
C ILE A 14 12.29 14.26 1.90
N HIS A 15 13.49 14.82 1.79
CA HIS A 15 13.70 16.26 1.88
C HIS A 15 12.95 17.03 0.80
N ARG A 16 12.98 16.56 -0.45
CA ARG A 16 12.19 17.15 -1.55
C ARG A 16 10.69 17.10 -1.27
N ALA A 17 10.20 15.96 -0.79
CA ALA A 17 8.78 15.79 -0.48
C ALA A 17 8.32 16.70 0.68
N LEU A 18 9.13 16.83 1.73
CA LEU A 18 8.81 17.70 2.88
C LEU A 18 8.86 19.19 2.53
N SER A 19 9.65 19.60 1.53
CA SER A 19 9.68 20.99 1.07
C SER A 19 8.49 21.40 0.21
N ASP A 20 7.77 20.43 -0.39
CA ASP A 20 6.60 20.67 -1.23
C ASP A 20 5.33 20.74 -0.38
N THR A 21 5.10 21.90 0.21
CA THR A 21 3.94 22.15 1.09
C THR A 21 2.60 22.03 0.37
N PHE A 22 2.56 22.22 -0.93
CA PHE A 22 1.35 22.09 -1.74
C PHE A 22 0.92 20.63 -1.84
N LYS A 23 1.82 19.74 -2.29
CA LYS A 23 1.54 18.31 -2.38
C LYS A 23 1.24 17.71 -1.00
N HIS A 24 1.93 18.16 0.03
CA HIS A 24 1.68 17.72 1.40
C HIS A 24 0.23 18.00 1.83
N ARG A 25 -0.28 19.22 1.62
CA ARG A 25 -1.68 19.58 1.93
C ARG A 25 -2.69 18.79 1.11
N ALA A 26 -2.42 18.58 -0.17
CA ALA A 26 -3.31 17.80 -1.03
C ALA A 26 -3.48 16.36 -0.51
N ILE A 27 -2.38 15.70 -0.18
CA ILE A 27 -2.38 14.34 0.38
C ILE A 27 -3.06 14.31 1.76
N GLU A 28 -2.75 15.27 2.64
CA GLU A 28 -3.35 15.37 3.97
C GLU A 28 -4.88 15.48 3.91
N THR A 29 -5.38 16.41 3.10
CA THR A 29 -6.82 16.61 2.91
C THR A 29 -7.49 15.36 2.34
N ALA A 30 -6.87 14.73 1.34
CA ALA A 30 -7.41 13.52 0.73
C ALA A 30 -7.46 12.34 1.70
N GLN A 31 -6.41 12.14 2.50
CA GLN A 31 -6.39 11.10 3.53
C GLN A 31 -7.52 11.30 4.54
N ASP A 32 -7.72 12.51 5.05
CA ASP A 32 -8.76 12.81 6.03
C ASP A 32 -10.16 12.51 5.48
N VAL A 33 -10.43 12.93 4.23
CA VAL A 33 -11.71 12.67 3.57
C VAL A 33 -11.94 11.18 3.31
N ILE A 34 -10.95 10.49 2.76
CA ILE A 34 -11.10 9.06 2.39
C ILE A 34 -11.20 8.20 3.65
N THR A 35 -10.36 8.47 4.66
CA THR A 35 -10.39 7.73 5.93
C THR A 35 -11.70 7.94 6.67
N GLY A 36 -12.18 9.19 6.76
CA GLY A 36 -13.46 9.48 7.40
C GLY A 36 -14.65 8.78 6.73
N LYS A 37 -14.70 8.78 5.40
CA LYS A 37 -15.72 8.03 4.64
C LYS A 37 -15.64 6.52 4.87
N ARG A 38 -14.40 5.96 4.84
CA ARG A 38 -14.18 4.55 5.11
C ARG A 38 -14.65 4.17 6.50
N ASP A 39 -14.25 4.91 7.51
CA ASP A 39 -14.55 4.58 8.92
C ASP A 39 -16.06 4.65 9.20
N ALA A 40 -16.75 5.61 8.61
CA ALA A 40 -18.21 5.69 8.66
C ALA A 40 -18.88 4.43 8.06
N LEU A 41 -18.41 3.97 6.89
CA LEU A 41 -18.98 2.76 6.27
C LEU A 41 -18.58 1.45 6.96
N VAL A 42 -17.42 1.40 7.59
CA VAL A 42 -17.00 0.25 8.40
C VAL A 42 -17.88 0.13 9.65
N ALA A 43 -18.21 1.26 10.28
CA ALA A 43 -19.10 1.30 11.43
C ALA A 43 -20.55 0.82 11.15
N GLU A 44 -20.97 0.81 9.87
CA GLU A 44 -22.28 0.27 9.46
C GLU A 44 -22.29 -1.28 9.38
N VAL A 45 -21.14 -1.95 9.54
CA VAL A 45 -21.00 -3.39 9.36
C VAL A 45 -20.64 -4.05 10.69
N ASP A 46 -21.61 -4.61 11.40
CA ASP A 46 -21.46 -5.16 12.76
C ASP A 46 -20.37 -6.25 12.85
N ASN A 47 -20.21 -7.06 11.83
CA ASN A 47 -19.25 -8.17 11.79
C ASN A 47 -18.03 -7.90 10.88
N TRP A 48 -17.57 -6.66 10.81
CA TRP A 48 -16.46 -6.26 9.94
C TRP A 48 -15.18 -7.09 10.16
N GLU A 49 -14.84 -7.42 11.39
CA GLU A 49 -13.66 -8.23 11.72
C GLU A 49 -13.77 -9.67 11.22
N ASP A 50 -14.94 -10.29 11.34
CA ASP A 50 -15.18 -11.63 10.81
C ASP A 50 -15.10 -11.62 9.28
N PHE A 51 -15.63 -10.56 8.65
CA PHE A 51 -15.58 -10.37 7.21
C PHE A 51 -14.13 -10.25 6.71
N ARG A 52 -13.28 -9.46 7.39
CA ARG A 52 -11.84 -9.38 7.12
C ARG A 52 -11.14 -10.72 7.29
N THR A 53 -11.47 -11.45 8.35
CA THR A 53 -10.90 -12.77 8.65
C THR A 53 -11.27 -13.78 7.56
N HIS A 54 -12.52 -13.79 7.14
CA HIS A 54 -12.98 -14.65 6.05
C HIS A 54 -12.28 -14.33 4.72
N ALA A 55 -12.13 -13.04 4.40
CA ALA A 55 -11.41 -12.61 3.21
C ALA A 55 -9.92 -13.01 3.25
N ALA A 56 -9.26 -12.88 4.38
CA ALA A 56 -7.89 -13.35 4.56
C ALA A 56 -7.79 -14.87 4.35
N ALA A 57 -8.75 -15.65 4.89
CA ALA A 57 -8.81 -17.10 4.71
C ALA A 57 -9.03 -17.50 3.25
N ILE A 58 -9.90 -16.82 2.49
CA ILE A 58 -10.06 -17.03 1.05
C ILE A 58 -8.73 -16.81 0.32
N ARG A 59 -8.03 -15.71 0.64
CA ARG A 59 -6.74 -15.40 0.02
C ARG A 59 -5.67 -16.44 0.36
N ASP A 60 -5.58 -16.86 1.62
CA ASP A 60 -4.64 -17.91 2.02
C ASP A 60 -4.92 -19.22 1.32
N HIS A 61 -6.17 -19.64 1.26
CA HIS A 61 -6.57 -20.86 0.57
C HIS A 61 -6.16 -20.86 -0.90
N VAL A 62 -6.34 -19.74 -1.61
CA VAL A 62 -5.88 -19.60 -3.00
C VAL A 62 -4.35 -19.66 -3.09
N LEU A 63 -3.64 -18.97 -2.19
CA LEU A 63 -2.18 -18.94 -2.18
C LEU A 63 -1.56 -20.32 -1.82
N GLU A 64 -2.27 -21.11 -1.04
CA GLU A 64 -1.88 -22.50 -0.72
C GLU A 64 -2.07 -23.47 -1.88
N ASN A 65 -2.99 -23.15 -2.78
CA ASN A 65 -3.35 -23.99 -3.93
C ASN A 65 -3.23 -23.18 -5.24
N LEU A 66 -2.23 -22.30 -5.32
CA LEU A 66 -2.13 -21.31 -6.41
C LEU A 66 -2.01 -21.96 -7.78
N ASP A 67 -1.23 -23.03 -7.90
CA ASP A 67 -1.04 -23.79 -9.14
C ASP A 67 -2.38 -24.40 -9.64
N TYR A 68 -3.17 -24.93 -8.73
CA TYR A 68 -4.50 -25.46 -9.04
C TYR A 68 -5.41 -24.37 -9.58
N TYR A 69 -5.54 -23.24 -8.87
CA TYR A 69 -6.45 -22.17 -9.24
C TYR A 69 -6.03 -21.41 -10.50
N VAL A 70 -4.72 -21.22 -10.70
CA VAL A 70 -4.17 -20.63 -11.95
C VAL A 70 -4.50 -21.52 -13.13
N ARG A 71 -4.31 -22.84 -13.00
CA ARG A 71 -4.63 -23.81 -14.07
C ARG A 71 -6.12 -23.88 -14.35
N GLN A 72 -6.96 -23.92 -13.32
CA GLN A 72 -8.40 -23.91 -13.45
C GLN A 72 -8.89 -22.65 -14.17
N PHE A 73 -8.40 -21.48 -13.76
CA PHE A 73 -8.69 -20.19 -14.39
C PHE A 73 -8.32 -20.21 -15.88
N ALA A 74 -7.09 -20.58 -16.20
CA ALA A 74 -6.61 -20.61 -17.58
C ALA A 74 -7.42 -21.57 -18.45
N THR A 75 -7.69 -22.79 -17.95
CA THR A 75 -8.51 -23.76 -18.67
C THR A 75 -9.93 -23.26 -18.96
N ASN A 76 -10.56 -22.61 -17.98
CA ASN A 76 -11.92 -22.09 -18.16
C ASN A 76 -11.95 -20.82 -19.04
N ALA A 77 -10.93 -19.96 -18.96
CA ALA A 77 -10.78 -18.83 -19.87
C ALA A 77 -10.59 -19.29 -21.33
N GLN A 78 -9.76 -20.31 -21.55
CA GLN A 78 -9.56 -20.91 -22.89
C GLN A 78 -10.84 -21.54 -23.44
N LYS A 79 -11.64 -22.22 -22.63
CA LYS A 79 -12.94 -22.74 -23.03
C LYS A 79 -13.92 -21.64 -23.50
N ASN A 80 -13.74 -20.42 -22.97
CA ASN A 80 -14.51 -19.24 -23.36
C ASN A 80 -13.88 -18.48 -24.55
N GLY A 81 -12.87 -19.05 -25.21
CA GLY A 81 -12.24 -18.51 -26.41
C GLY A 81 -11.04 -17.59 -26.15
N ALA A 82 -10.67 -17.33 -24.91
CA ALA A 82 -9.50 -16.51 -24.61
C ALA A 82 -8.18 -17.25 -24.86
N GLN A 83 -7.15 -16.54 -25.29
CA GLN A 83 -5.78 -17.03 -25.32
C GLN A 83 -5.09 -16.65 -24.00
N VAL A 84 -4.46 -17.63 -23.34
CA VAL A 84 -3.84 -17.42 -22.02
C VAL A 84 -2.34 -17.69 -22.11
N TYR A 85 -1.56 -16.73 -21.64
CA TYR A 85 -0.10 -16.74 -21.63
C TYR A 85 0.41 -16.64 -20.20
N PHE A 86 1.52 -17.33 -19.93
CA PHE A 86 2.21 -17.26 -18.65
C PHE A 86 3.56 -16.57 -18.85
N ALA A 87 3.74 -15.45 -18.19
CA ALA A 87 4.96 -14.67 -18.25
C ALA A 87 5.74 -14.82 -16.92
N PRO A 88 6.86 -15.55 -16.89
CA PRO A 88 7.71 -15.68 -15.71
C PRO A 88 8.27 -14.34 -15.22
N THR A 89 8.67 -13.47 -16.14
CA THR A 89 9.26 -12.16 -15.87
C THR A 89 8.47 -11.03 -16.50
N ASP A 90 8.84 -9.79 -16.18
CA ASP A 90 8.34 -8.58 -16.81
C ASP A 90 8.66 -8.53 -18.32
N ASN A 91 9.88 -8.92 -18.71
CA ASN A 91 10.30 -8.97 -20.11
C ASN A 91 9.48 -9.99 -20.91
N ASP A 92 9.26 -11.22 -20.38
CA ASP A 92 8.41 -12.21 -21.04
C ASP A 92 6.98 -11.68 -21.27
N ALA A 93 6.46 -10.88 -20.32
CA ALA A 93 5.16 -10.25 -20.46
C ALA A 93 5.14 -9.16 -21.53
N LEU A 94 6.18 -8.34 -21.58
CA LEU A 94 6.32 -7.27 -22.57
C LEU A 94 6.48 -7.82 -23.98
N ASP A 95 7.32 -8.83 -24.17
CA ASP A 95 7.53 -9.50 -25.47
C ASP A 95 6.24 -10.14 -25.96
N CYS A 96 5.53 -10.89 -25.09
CA CYS A 96 4.25 -11.48 -25.41
C CYS A 96 3.19 -10.42 -25.85
N ILE A 97 3.15 -9.28 -25.16
CA ILE A 97 2.24 -8.18 -25.51
C ILE A 97 2.65 -7.57 -26.86
N LEU A 98 3.93 -7.37 -27.11
CA LEU A 98 4.41 -6.85 -28.39
C LEU A 98 4.04 -7.75 -29.57
N ASP A 99 4.23 -9.07 -29.43
CA ASP A 99 3.83 -10.07 -30.44
C ASP A 99 2.34 -9.94 -30.80
N ILE A 100 1.47 -9.68 -29.82
CA ILE A 100 0.04 -9.46 -30.05
C ILE A 100 -0.18 -8.16 -30.85
N PHE A 101 0.52 -7.06 -30.51
CA PHE A 101 0.44 -5.81 -31.27
C PHE A 101 0.91 -5.96 -32.71
N GLU A 102 1.97 -6.71 -32.92
CA GLU A 102 2.52 -6.99 -34.28
C GLU A 102 1.57 -7.87 -35.09
N ALA A 103 1.01 -8.91 -34.48
CA ALA A 103 0.03 -9.79 -35.15
C ALA A 103 -1.23 -9.04 -35.59
N GLU A 104 -1.70 -8.09 -34.78
CA GLU A 104 -2.84 -7.22 -35.11
C GLU A 104 -2.48 -6.03 -35.99
N GLY A 105 -1.18 -5.79 -36.26
CA GLY A 105 -0.70 -4.60 -36.99
C GLY A 105 -1.02 -3.28 -36.27
N ALA A 106 -1.22 -3.33 -34.96
CA ALA A 106 -1.70 -2.21 -34.17
C ALA A 106 -0.59 -1.23 -33.80
N LYS A 107 -0.84 0.08 -33.97
CA LYS A 107 0.08 1.17 -33.63
C LYS A 107 -0.42 2.05 -32.48
N SER A 108 -1.55 1.71 -31.90
CA SER A 108 -2.10 2.41 -30.72
C SER A 108 -2.99 1.49 -29.91
N CYS A 109 -3.21 1.84 -28.65
CA CYS A 109 -4.19 1.22 -27.79
C CYS A 109 -4.83 2.23 -26.83
N VAL A 110 -6.03 1.90 -26.35
CA VAL A 110 -6.61 2.51 -25.17
C VAL A 110 -6.32 1.64 -23.96
N LYS A 111 -5.89 2.25 -22.88
CA LYS A 111 -5.46 1.53 -21.66
C LYS A 111 -6.26 2.00 -20.47
N SER A 112 -6.81 1.06 -19.70
CA SER A 112 -7.33 1.37 -18.38
C SER A 112 -6.21 1.26 -17.35
N LYS A 113 -6.31 2.08 -16.30
CA LYS A 113 -5.37 2.04 -15.18
C LYS A 113 -5.13 0.63 -14.68
N SER A 114 -3.86 0.25 -14.60
CA SER A 114 -3.45 -1.05 -14.06
C SER A 114 -2.08 -0.96 -13.40
N MET A 115 -2.01 -1.31 -12.12
CA MET A 115 -0.73 -1.39 -11.41
C MET A 115 0.18 -2.49 -11.96
N MET A 116 -0.37 -3.51 -12.61
CA MET A 116 0.43 -4.57 -13.24
C MET A 116 1.15 -4.06 -14.50
N THR A 117 0.45 -3.28 -15.32
CA THR A 117 1.07 -2.65 -16.50
C THR A 117 2.10 -1.59 -16.14
N GLU A 118 1.91 -0.87 -15.01
CA GLU A 118 2.94 0.03 -14.47
C GLU A 118 4.17 -0.75 -13.97
N GLU A 119 3.94 -1.89 -13.30
CA GLU A 119 5.01 -2.75 -12.77
C GLU A 119 5.97 -3.23 -13.85
N ILE A 120 5.42 -3.67 -14.98
CA ILE A 120 6.23 -4.12 -16.13
C ILE A 120 6.71 -2.97 -17.03
N GLY A 121 6.32 -1.72 -16.76
CA GLY A 121 6.74 -0.56 -17.56
C GLY A 121 6.13 -0.49 -18.96
N LEU A 122 4.91 -1.00 -19.14
CA LEU A 122 4.30 -1.21 -20.46
C LEU A 122 4.24 0.04 -21.33
N ASN A 123 3.86 1.20 -20.79
CA ASN A 123 3.72 2.42 -21.60
C ASN A 123 5.05 2.82 -22.26
N THR A 124 6.11 2.90 -21.46
CA THR A 124 7.46 3.26 -21.96
C THR A 124 7.96 2.23 -22.97
N PHE A 125 7.67 0.95 -22.76
CA PHE A 125 8.05 -0.13 -23.67
C PHE A 125 7.31 0.01 -25.01
N LEU A 126 6.00 0.20 -25.03
CA LEU A 126 5.21 0.39 -26.24
C LEU A 126 5.65 1.65 -27.01
N GLU A 127 5.88 2.76 -26.33
CA GLU A 127 6.34 4.01 -26.91
C GLU A 127 7.70 3.82 -27.60
N SER A 128 8.62 3.06 -27.00
CA SER A 128 9.93 2.75 -27.60
C SER A 128 9.83 1.92 -28.89
N HIS A 129 8.70 1.20 -29.10
CA HIS A 129 8.39 0.45 -30.32
C HIS A 129 7.46 1.20 -31.29
N GLY A 130 7.26 2.52 -31.07
CA GLY A 130 6.43 3.35 -31.93
C GLY A 130 4.93 3.08 -31.81
N ILE A 131 4.49 2.48 -30.71
CA ILE A 131 3.08 2.22 -30.40
C ILE A 131 2.61 3.24 -29.38
N LYS A 132 1.47 3.91 -29.64
CA LYS A 132 0.89 4.95 -28.78
C LYS A 132 -0.07 4.35 -27.74
N PRO A 133 0.30 4.23 -26.45
CA PRO A 133 -0.63 3.91 -25.39
C PRO A 133 -1.39 5.18 -24.94
N VAL A 134 -2.71 5.11 -24.86
CA VAL A 134 -3.56 6.21 -24.38
C VAL A 134 -4.20 5.82 -23.06
N GLU A 135 -3.79 6.47 -21.98
CA GLU A 135 -4.43 6.32 -20.69
C GLU A 135 -5.84 6.92 -20.70
N THR A 136 -6.81 6.15 -20.24
CA THR A 136 -8.23 6.53 -20.31
C THR A 136 -8.87 6.83 -18.97
N ASP A 137 -8.22 6.50 -17.86
CA ASP A 137 -8.58 6.95 -16.52
C ASP A 137 -8.20 8.44 -16.37
N CYS A 138 -9.09 9.26 -15.80
CA CYS A 138 -8.86 10.70 -15.68
C CYS A 138 -7.53 11.01 -14.96
N ALA A 139 -7.27 10.33 -13.84
CA ALA A 139 -6.07 10.56 -13.06
C ALA A 139 -4.81 10.07 -13.78
N GLU A 140 -4.85 8.93 -14.45
CA GLU A 140 -3.73 8.43 -15.25
C GLU A 140 -3.49 9.29 -16.49
N HIS A 141 -4.54 9.80 -17.14
CA HIS A 141 -4.40 10.72 -18.26
C HIS A 141 -3.73 12.05 -17.84
N ILE A 142 -4.04 12.55 -16.62
CA ILE A 142 -3.35 13.71 -16.04
C ILE A 142 -1.86 13.39 -15.85
N ILE A 143 -1.54 12.25 -15.23
CA ILE A 143 -0.17 11.79 -14.99
C ILE A 143 0.59 11.63 -16.31
N GLN A 144 0.00 10.97 -17.31
CA GLN A 144 0.59 10.80 -18.64
C GLN A 144 0.84 12.15 -19.32
N THR A 145 -0.13 13.07 -19.28
CA THR A 145 0.00 14.41 -19.86
C THR A 145 1.08 15.23 -19.16
N ALA A 146 1.25 15.08 -17.85
CA ALA A 146 2.25 15.77 -17.04
C ALA A 146 3.66 15.14 -17.14
N GLY A 147 3.79 13.94 -17.69
CA GLY A 147 5.04 13.17 -17.67
C GLY A 147 5.49 12.80 -16.24
N ASN A 148 4.57 12.65 -15.30
CA ASN A 148 4.84 12.40 -13.89
C ASN A 148 4.64 10.92 -13.52
N ALA A 149 5.22 10.52 -12.36
CA ALA A 149 4.93 9.25 -11.74
C ALA A 149 3.66 9.33 -10.87
N PRO A 150 2.92 8.21 -10.71
CA PRO A 150 1.75 8.17 -9.83
C PRO A 150 2.16 8.35 -8.37
N SER A 151 1.38 9.12 -7.59
CA SER A 151 1.61 9.30 -6.15
C SER A 151 0.82 8.34 -5.27
N HIS A 152 -0.21 7.67 -5.82
CA HIS A 152 -1.08 6.75 -5.10
C HIS A 152 -1.59 5.64 -6.02
N ILE A 153 -1.71 4.40 -5.52
CA ILE A 153 -2.12 3.26 -6.36
C ILE A 153 -3.60 3.28 -6.79
N VAL A 154 -4.48 4.01 -6.09
CA VAL A 154 -5.92 4.11 -6.41
C VAL A 154 -6.25 5.47 -7.02
N VAL A 155 -5.65 6.53 -6.54
CA VAL A 155 -5.86 7.91 -6.99
C VAL A 155 -4.51 8.52 -7.41
N PRO A 156 -3.97 8.17 -8.58
CA PRO A 156 -2.58 8.46 -8.94
C PRO A 156 -2.25 9.95 -9.01
N ALA A 157 -3.18 10.79 -9.42
CA ALA A 157 -3.04 12.25 -9.51
C ALA A 157 -3.39 13.01 -8.21
N LEU A 158 -3.37 12.35 -7.04
CA LEU A 158 -3.76 12.93 -5.74
C LEU A 158 -2.96 14.18 -5.36
N HIS A 159 -1.82 14.39 -5.96
CA HIS A 159 -0.92 15.52 -5.75
C HIS A 159 -1.20 16.73 -6.65
N PHE A 160 -2.23 16.67 -7.51
CA PHE A 160 -2.71 17.79 -8.33
C PHE A 160 -3.98 18.38 -7.72
N ASP A 161 -4.13 19.70 -7.83
CA ASP A 161 -5.40 20.38 -7.60
C ASP A 161 -6.08 20.75 -8.94
N ARG A 162 -7.31 21.25 -8.87
CA ARG A 162 -8.11 21.60 -10.06
C ARG A 162 -7.44 22.68 -10.92
N THR A 163 -6.76 23.64 -10.29
CA THR A 163 -6.08 24.73 -10.99
C THR A 163 -4.85 24.23 -11.73
N SER A 164 -4.07 23.39 -11.10
CA SER A 164 -2.91 22.73 -11.72
C SER A 164 -3.33 21.85 -12.90
N ILE A 165 -4.43 21.10 -12.79
CA ILE A 165 -5.00 20.28 -13.87
C ILE A 165 -5.46 21.15 -15.03
N ARG A 166 -6.19 22.24 -14.74
CA ARG A 166 -6.64 23.21 -15.75
C ARG A 166 -5.44 23.79 -16.52
N ASN A 167 -4.41 24.24 -15.82
CA ASN A 167 -3.21 24.83 -16.44
C ASN A 167 -2.45 23.80 -17.28
N LEU A 168 -2.28 22.58 -16.77
CA LEU A 168 -1.66 21.46 -17.51
C LEU A 168 -2.38 21.20 -18.84
N TYR A 169 -3.71 21.11 -18.82
CA TYR A 169 -4.49 20.86 -20.04
C TYR A 169 -4.52 22.07 -20.97
N HIS A 170 -4.48 23.28 -20.43
CA HIS A 170 -4.33 24.48 -21.24
C HIS A 170 -3.02 24.45 -22.04
N GLU A 171 -1.91 24.22 -21.37
CA GLU A 171 -0.57 24.20 -21.95
C GLU A 171 -0.34 23.04 -22.94
N GLN A 172 -0.79 21.84 -22.57
CA GLN A 172 -0.45 20.61 -23.29
C GLN A 172 -1.53 20.16 -24.31
N LYS A 173 -2.77 20.58 -24.14
CA LYS A 173 -3.92 20.10 -24.92
C LYS A 173 -4.83 21.23 -25.46
N GLY A 174 -4.49 22.51 -25.23
CA GLY A 174 -5.28 23.64 -25.69
C GLY A 174 -6.66 23.78 -25.03
N TYR A 175 -6.77 23.39 -23.75
CA TYR A 175 -8.00 23.57 -23.00
C TYR A 175 -8.23 25.02 -22.58
N GLU A 176 -9.31 25.65 -23.04
CA GLU A 176 -9.66 27.06 -22.77
C GLU A 176 -10.73 27.24 -21.68
N GLY A 177 -11.18 26.16 -21.05
CA GLY A 177 -12.21 26.21 -20.00
C GLY A 177 -11.69 26.62 -18.63
N THR A 178 -12.58 26.61 -17.66
CA THR A 178 -12.29 26.93 -16.25
C THR A 178 -11.70 25.74 -15.48
N ASN A 179 -11.45 25.91 -14.18
CA ASN A 179 -11.05 24.81 -13.30
C ASN A 179 -12.25 24.04 -12.70
N ASP A 180 -13.43 24.20 -13.28
CA ASP A 180 -14.61 23.42 -12.90
C ASP A 180 -14.43 21.94 -13.29
N PRO A 181 -14.61 21.00 -12.36
CA PRO A 181 -14.43 19.57 -12.63
C PRO A 181 -15.33 19.03 -13.74
N GLU A 182 -16.54 19.55 -13.86
CA GLU A 182 -17.48 19.11 -14.89
C GLU A 182 -17.01 19.54 -16.29
N GLU A 183 -16.52 20.78 -16.43
CA GLU A 183 -15.95 21.26 -17.69
C GLU A 183 -14.70 20.49 -18.09
N ILE A 184 -13.77 20.22 -17.14
CA ILE A 184 -12.58 19.40 -17.37
C ILE A 184 -12.98 17.99 -17.81
N THR A 185 -13.94 17.37 -17.13
CA THR A 185 -14.42 16.02 -17.48
C THR A 185 -15.08 15.98 -18.85
N ARG A 186 -15.84 17.02 -19.22
CA ARG A 186 -16.45 17.15 -20.54
C ARG A 186 -15.39 17.30 -21.64
N PHE A 187 -14.33 18.05 -21.37
CA PHE A 187 -13.18 18.16 -22.27
C PHE A 187 -12.50 16.81 -22.45
N LEU A 188 -12.20 16.08 -21.37
CA LEU A 188 -11.61 14.74 -21.43
C LEU A 188 -12.47 13.75 -22.22
N ARG A 189 -13.77 13.76 -21.98
CA ARG A 189 -14.71 12.93 -22.74
C ARG A 189 -14.63 13.21 -24.24
N LYS A 190 -14.55 14.50 -24.64
CA LYS A 190 -14.43 14.90 -26.04
C LYS A 190 -13.09 14.45 -26.63
N THR A 191 -12.00 14.55 -25.88
CA THR A 191 -10.64 14.17 -26.29
C THR A 191 -10.49 12.66 -26.42
N LEU A 192 -10.98 11.89 -25.43
CA LEU A 192 -10.77 10.44 -25.37
C LEU A 192 -11.75 9.65 -26.24
N ARG A 193 -12.93 10.21 -26.58
CA ARG A 193 -13.91 9.48 -27.39
C ARG A 193 -13.36 8.98 -28.73
N PRO A 194 -12.67 9.79 -29.54
CA PRO A 194 -12.05 9.31 -30.79
C PRO A 194 -11.00 8.22 -30.56
N GLU A 195 -10.24 8.32 -29.47
CA GLU A 195 -9.23 7.31 -29.11
C GLU A 195 -9.92 5.95 -28.84
N PHE A 196 -11.01 5.92 -28.07
CA PHE A 196 -11.77 4.69 -27.83
C PHE A 196 -12.36 4.09 -29.12
N MET A 197 -12.91 4.93 -30.00
CA MET A 197 -13.59 4.46 -31.22
C MET A 197 -12.63 3.94 -32.29
N ASN A 198 -11.38 4.39 -32.27
CA ASN A 198 -10.40 4.06 -33.31
C ASN A 198 -9.31 3.09 -32.82
N ALA A 199 -9.24 2.81 -31.51
CA ALA A 199 -8.22 1.91 -30.99
C ALA A 199 -8.47 0.46 -31.41
N PRO A 200 -7.50 -0.22 -32.06
CA PRO A 200 -7.64 -1.63 -32.41
C PRO A 200 -7.54 -2.54 -31.18
N ILE A 201 -6.76 -2.11 -30.17
CA ILE A 201 -6.49 -2.88 -28.95
C ILE A 201 -6.91 -2.09 -27.71
N GLY A 202 -7.57 -2.79 -26.79
CA GLY A 202 -7.82 -2.32 -25.44
C GLY A 202 -6.96 -3.10 -24.45
N VAL A 203 -6.15 -2.38 -23.63
CA VAL A 203 -5.34 -2.99 -22.58
C VAL A 203 -5.97 -2.73 -21.22
N THR A 204 -6.21 -3.78 -20.46
CA THR A 204 -6.78 -3.69 -19.12
C THR A 204 -5.96 -4.47 -18.10
N GLY A 205 -6.06 -4.06 -16.83
CA GLY A 205 -5.68 -4.93 -15.73
C GLY A 205 -6.76 -5.96 -15.42
N CYS A 206 -6.61 -6.62 -14.27
CA CYS A 206 -7.62 -7.49 -13.70
C CYS A 206 -7.62 -7.30 -12.18
N ASN A 207 -8.76 -6.94 -11.59
CA ASN A 207 -8.86 -6.88 -10.15
C ASN A 207 -8.83 -8.27 -9.54
N PHE A 208 -9.61 -9.19 -10.10
CA PHE A 208 -9.62 -10.62 -9.74
C PHE A 208 -9.98 -11.47 -10.96
N GLY A 209 -9.21 -12.54 -11.17
CA GLY A 209 -9.59 -13.65 -12.05
C GLY A 209 -10.44 -14.66 -11.28
N VAL A 210 -11.58 -15.05 -11.80
CA VAL A 210 -12.48 -16.05 -11.18
C VAL A 210 -12.16 -17.43 -11.76
N ALA A 211 -11.59 -18.32 -10.95
CA ALA A 211 -11.11 -19.62 -11.43
C ALA A 211 -12.25 -20.50 -11.95
N GLU A 212 -13.38 -20.52 -11.26
CA GLU A 212 -14.59 -21.29 -11.63
C GLU A 212 -15.09 -20.99 -13.03
N THR A 213 -15.05 -19.71 -13.45
CA THR A 213 -15.63 -19.25 -14.72
C THR A 213 -14.60 -18.87 -15.78
N GLY A 214 -13.33 -18.66 -15.41
CA GLY A 214 -12.30 -18.10 -16.29
C GLY A 214 -12.52 -16.62 -16.61
N SER A 215 -13.27 -15.90 -15.78
CA SER A 215 -13.63 -14.50 -16.01
C SER A 215 -12.64 -13.55 -15.39
N CYS A 216 -12.39 -12.42 -16.06
CA CYS A 216 -11.63 -11.29 -15.55
C CYS A 216 -12.56 -10.19 -15.03
N THR A 217 -12.24 -9.61 -13.86
CA THR A 217 -13.07 -8.57 -13.25
C THR A 217 -12.39 -7.21 -13.26
N LEU A 218 -13.19 -6.17 -13.50
CA LEU A 218 -12.75 -4.78 -13.57
C LEU A 218 -13.64 -3.89 -12.70
N VAL A 219 -13.00 -3.06 -11.89
CA VAL A 219 -13.65 -2.02 -11.07
C VAL A 219 -13.24 -0.65 -11.60
N SER A 220 -14.21 0.17 -11.96
CA SER A 220 -13.98 1.53 -12.44
C SER A 220 -15.07 2.47 -11.92
N ASN A 221 -14.70 3.69 -11.58
CA ASN A 221 -15.66 4.75 -11.24
C ASN A 221 -16.11 5.55 -12.48
N GLU A 222 -15.39 5.47 -13.58
CA GLU A 222 -15.55 6.31 -14.77
C GLU A 222 -16.12 5.56 -15.99
N GLY A 223 -16.22 4.22 -15.91
CA GLY A 223 -16.63 3.39 -17.03
C GLY A 223 -15.57 3.22 -18.13
N ASN A 224 -14.41 3.85 -18.03
CA ASN A 224 -13.29 3.79 -18.97
C ASN A 224 -12.78 2.34 -19.15
N ALA A 225 -12.60 1.60 -18.06
CA ALA A 225 -12.17 0.21 -18.12
C ALA A 225 -13.19 -0.68 -18.86
N ARG A 226 -14.49 -0.42 -18.69
CA ARG A 226 -15.54 -1.11 -19.44
C ARG A 226 -15.44 -0.80 -20.93
N MET A 227 -15.25 0.47 -21.32
CA MET A 227 -15.08 0.85 -22.71
C MET A 227 -13.81 0.26 -23.32
N ALA A 228 -12.68 0.29 -22.61
CA ALA A 228 -11.43 -0.31 -23.07
C ALA A 228 -11.52 -1.83 -23.26
N SER A 229 -12.41 -2.51 -22.51
CA SER A 229 -12.61 -3.96 -22.63
C SER A 229 -13.71 -4.38 -23.61
N SER A 230 -14.50 -3.44 -24.15
CA SER A 230 -15.67 -3.80 -24.96
C SER A 230 -15.74 -3.14 -26.35
N ILE A 231 -15.08 -1.98 -26.54
CA ILE A 231 -15.11 -1.30 -27.85
C ILE A 231 -14.06 -1.84 -28.82
N PRO A 232 -12.76 -2.00 -28.42
CA PRO A 232 -11.75 -2.56 -29.31
C PRO A 232 -12.05 -4.02 -29.69
N GLU A 233 -11.66 -4.40 -30.89
CA GLU A 233 -11.83 -5.78 -31.35
C GLU A 233 -10.93 -6.77 -30.64
N THR A 234 -9.77 -6.33 -30.15
CA THR A 234 -8.82 -7.13 -29.38
C THR A 234 -8.65 -6.57 -27.99
N GLN A 235 -8.80 -7.40 -26.96
CA GLN A 235 -8.51 -7.07 -25.56
C GLN A 235 -7.29 -7.81 -25.06
N ILE A 236 -6.35 -7.08 -24.44
CA ILE A 236 -5.23 -7.65 -23.69
C ILE A 236 -5.48 -7.40 -22.20
N VAL A 237 -5.57 -8.47 -21.41
CA VAL A 237 -5.70 -8.42 -19.94
C VAL A 237 -4.36 -8.77 -19.31
N VAL A 238 -3.80 -7.88 -18.48
CA VAL A 238 -2.52 -8.12 -17.77
C VAL A 238 -2.80 -8.29 -16.29
N MET A 239 -2.49 -9.46 -15.72
CA MET A 239 -2.78 -9.75 -14.32
C MET A 239 -1.65 -10.51 -13.62
N GLY A 240 -1.45 -10.23 -12.32
CA GLY A 240 -0.53 -11.03 -11.50
C GLY A 240 -1.11 -12.40 -11.15
N THR A 241 -0.26 -13.41 -11.02
CA THR A 241 -0.64 -14.79 -10.66
C THR A 241 -1.45 -14.86 -9.37
N GLU A 242 -1.18 -13.99 -8.41
CA GLU A 242 -1.86 -13.91 -7.12
C GLU A 242 -3.28 -13.34 -7.19
N ARG A 243 -3.73 -12.83 -8.35
CA ARG A 243 -5.01 -12.11 -8.47
C ARG A 243 -6.23 -13.01 -8.71
N ILE A 244 -6.15 -14.27 -8.32
CA ILE A 244 -7.22 -15.24 -8.53
C ILE A 244 -8.08 -15.39 -7.26
N VAL A 245 -9.37 -15.61 -7.46
CA VAL A 245 -10.35 -16.07 -6.47
C VAL A 245 -11.00 -17.36 -6.95
N PRO A 246 -11.42 -18.27 -6.05
CA PRO A 246 -11.99 -19.57 -6.44
C PRO A 246 -13.25 -19.46 -7.29
N ASP A 247 -14.20 -18.65 -6.84
CA ASP A 247 -15.57 -18.60 -7.34
C ASP A 247 -16.20 -17.20 -7.21
N LEU A 248 -17.42 -17.04 -7.70
CA LEU A 248 -18.16 -15.78 -7.65
C LEU A 248 -18.56 -15.37 -6.22
N ARG A 249 -18.71 -16.30 -5.28
CA ARG A 249 -19.03 -16.00 -3.87
C ARG A 249 -17.82 -15.36 -3.19
N SER A 250 -16.64 -15.92 -3.43
CA SER A 250 -15.36 -15.35 -2.96
C SER A 250 -15.10 -13.98 -3.60
N LEU A 251 -15.46 -13.80 -4.87
CA LEU A 251 -15.38 -12.51 -5.55
C LEU A 251 -16.26 -11.46 -4.85
N ASP A 252 -17.50 -11.78 -4.50
CA ASP A 252 -18.42 -10.86 -3.80
C ASP A 252 -17.83 -10.37 -2.48
N VAL A 253 -17.21 -11.26 -1.70
CA VAL A 253 -16.49 -10.90 -0.48
C VAL A 253 -15.37 -9.89 -0.77
N MET A 254 -14.53 -10.19 -1.77
CA MET A 254 -13.41 -9.30 -2.12
C MET A 254 -13.89 -7.94 -2.60
N MET A 255 -14.95 -7.90 -3.40
CA MET A 255 -15.49 -6.66 -3.97
C MET A 255 -16.08 -5.74 -2.90
N LYS A 256 -16.85 -6.28 -1.98
CA LYS A 256 -17.42 -5.52 -0.86
C LYS A 256 -16.33 -4.90 0.04
N LEU A 257 -15.25 -5.63 0.27
CA LEU A 257 -14.11 -5.13 1.04
C LEU A 257 -13.25 -4.13 0.27
N LEU A 258 -13.02 -4.40 -1.03
CA LEU A 258 -12.17 -3.54 -1.88
C LEU A 258 -12.71 -2.12 -1.93
N VAL A 259 -13.97 -1.95 -2.33
CA VAL A 259 -14.57 -0.63 -2.58
C VAL A 259 -14.71 0.17 -1.29
N ARG A 260 -15.17 -0.47 -0.20
CA ARG A 260 -15.26 0.18 1.12
C ARG A 260 -13.90 0.65 1.64
N SER A 261 -12.88 -0.19 1.46
CA SER A 261 -11.54 0.11 1.98
C SER A 261 -10.78 1.12 1.13
N ALA A 262 -11.04 1.19 -0.18
CA ALA A 262 -10.30 2.03 -1.11
C ALA A 262 -10.69 3.51 -1.02
N VAL A 263 -11.98 3.79 -1.06
CA VAL A 263 -12.51 5.17 -1.21
C VAL A 263 -13.70 5.46 -0.29
N GLY A 264 -14.07 4.55 0.59
CA GLY A 264 -15.21 4.73 1.47
C GLY A 264 -16.53 4.80 0.68
N ALA A 265 -16.77 3.84 -0.21
CA ALA A 265 -18.01 3.74 -0.97
C ALA A 265 -18.62 2.33 -0.83
N LYS A 266 -19.97 2.24 -0.86
CA LYS A 266 -20.68 0.94 -0.78
C LYS A 266 -20.50 0.13 -2.05
N ILE A 267 -20.54 0.79 -3.19
CA ILE A 267 -20.38 0.23 -4.53
C ILE A 267 -19.49 1.14 -5.37
N SER A 268 -18.87 0.58 -6.40
CA SER A 268 -18.18 1.32 -7.44
C SER A 268 -19.17 1.87 -8.47
N GLY A 269 -18.73 2.83 -9.27
CA GLY A 269 -19.53 3.35 -10.40
C GLY A 269 -19.78 2.30 -11.48
N SER A 270 -18.81 1.42 -11.71
CA SER A 270 -18.90 0.29 -12.67
C SER A 270 -18.13 -0.91 -12.15
N PHE A 271 -18.78 -2.07 -12.22
CA PHE A 271 -18.18 -3.38 -11.99
C PHE A 271 -18.49 -4.28 -13.16
N SER A 272 -17.46 -4.78 -13.83
CA SER A 272 -17.58 -5.65 -14.99
C SER A 272 -16.98 -7.03 -14.71
N ILE A 273 -17.67 -8.07 -15.19
CA ILE A 273 -17.16 -9.44 -15.23
C ILE A 273 -17.11 -9.81 -16.71
N ASN A 274 -15.91 -9.91 -17.27
CA ASN A 274 -15.68 -10.20 -18.67
C ASN A 274 -15.31 -11.67 -18.82
N THR A 275 -16.09 -12.41 -19.63
CA THR A 275 -15.95 -13.86 -19.79
C THR A 275 -15.72 -14.20 -21.24
N GLY A 276 -14.45 -14.32 -21.62
CA GLY A 276 -14.05 -14.76 -22.96
C GLY A 276 -14.35 -13.78 -24.09
N CYS A 277 -14.35 -14.31 -25.29
CA CYS A 277 -14.56 -13.58 -26.54
C CYS A 277 -16.06 -13.40 -26.87
N ARG A 278 -16.35 -12.40 -27.70
CA ARG A 278 -17.68 -12.18 -28.30
C ARG A 278 -18.10 -13.40 -29.05
N ARG A 279 -19.32 -13.87 -28.78
CA ARG A 279 -19.94 -15.03 -29.46
C ARG A 279 -20.64 -14.60 -30.76
N GLU A 280 -20.87 -15.56 -31.62
CA GLU A 280 -21.65 -15.31 -32.82
C GLU A 280 -23.06 -14.78 -32.48
N GLY A 281 -23.44 -13.68 -33.12
CA GLY A 281 -24.72 -12.99 -32.88
C GLY A 281 -24.68 -11.93 -31.77
N GLU A 282 -23.60 -11.81 -30.99
CA GLU A 282 -23.42 -10.70 -30.02
C GLU A 282 -22.97 -9.43 -30.74
N ALA A 283 -23.54 -8.29 -30.35
CA ALA A 283 -23.30 -6.99 -31.00
C ALA A 283 -22.02 -6.32 -30.59
N ASP A 284 -21.54 -6.51 -29.34
CA ASP A 284 -20.41 -5.82 -28.74
C ASP A 284 -19.48 -6.80 -28.00
N GLY A 285 -18.35 -6.28 -27.55
CA GLY A 285 -17.27 -7.05 -26.94
C GLY A 285 -16.14 -7.42 -27.90
N PRO A 286 -14.98 -7.81 -27.39
CA PRO A 286 -13.80 -8.13 -28.19
C PRO A 286 -13.97 -9.47 -28.93
N LYS A 287 -13.49 -9.52 -30.16
CA LYS A 287 -13.37 -10.76 -30.91
C LYS A 287 -12.24 -11.65 -30.39
N ASN A 288 -11.13 -10.99 -30.01
CA ASN A 288 -9.94 -11.64 -29.51
C ASN A 288 -9.69 -11.19 -28.06
N VAL A 289 -9.48 -12.14 -27.16
CA VAL A 289 -9.12 -11.88 -25.77
C VAL A 289 -7.82 -12.59 -25.45
N HIS A 290 -6.82 -11.81 -25.04
CA HIS A 290 -5.51 -12.30 -24.63
C HIS A 290 -5.33 -12.01 -23.13
N ILE A 291 -4.99 -13.03 -22.34
CA ILE A 291 -4.78 -12.91 -20.90
C ILE A 291 -3.32 -13.25 -20.61
N VAL A 292 -2.56 -12.24 -20.18
CA VAL A 292 -1.16 -12.40 -19.80
C VAL A 292 -1.06 -12.46 -18.27
N ILE A 293 -0.75 -13.65 -17.76
CA ILE A 293 -0.57 -13.94 -16.32
C ILE A 293 0.90 -13.76 -15.98
N VAL A 294 1.20 -12.74 -15.20
CA VAL A 294 2.57 -12.33 -14.88
C VAL A 294 2.97 -12.84 -13.50
N ASN A 295 4.07 -13.58 -13.42
CA ASN A 295 4.65 -14.02 -12.15
C ASN A 295 5.52 -12.93 -11.53
N ASN A 296 6.55 -12.49 -12.22
CA ASN A 296 7.48 -11.44 -11.79
C ASN A 296 7.87 -11.55 -10.29
N GLY A 297 8.42 -12.72 -9.88
CA GLY A 297 8.89 -12.99 -8.51
C GLY A 297 7.79 -13.37 -7.49
N ARG A 298 6.51 -13.46 -7.87
CA ARG A 298 5.42 -13.78 -6.93
C ARG A 298 5.52 -15.18 -6.34
N THR A 299 5.94 -16.16 -7.13
CA THR A 299 6.17 -17.54 -6.64
C THR A 299 7.33 -17.60 -5.64
N ASP A 300 8.35 -16.74 -5.78
CA ASP A 300 9.43 -16.66 -4.81
C ASP A 300 8.91 -16.08 -3.49
N ILE A 301 8.08 -15.02 -3.55
CA ILE A 301 7.42 -14.45 -2.36
C ILE A 301 6.54 -15.51 -1.67
N LEU A 302 5.85 -16.35 -2.44
CA LEU A 302 4.99 -17.43 -1.93
C LEU A 302 5.77 -18.45 -1.09
N ALA A 303 7.01 -18.71 -1.43
CA ALA A 303 7.88 -19.67 -0.76
C ALA A 303 8.48 -19.18 0.57
N HIS A 304 8.35 -17.90 0.91
CA HIS A 304 9.01 -17.26 2.04
C HIS A 304 8.04 -16.72 3.10
N GLU A 305 8.59 -16.23 4.21
CA GLU A 305 7.86 -15.59 5.31
C GLU A 305 7.06 -14.36 4.87
N PHE A 306 7.32 -13.80 3.69
CA PHE A 306 6.59 -12.68 3.10
C PHE A 306 5.32 -13.10 2.35
N ARG A 307 4.99 -14.39 2.27
CA ARG A 307 3.77 -14.92 1.65
C ARG A 307 2.49 -14.14 1.99
N PRO A 308 2.26 -13.69 3.25
CA PRO A 308 1.07 -12.90 3.57
C PRO A 308 0.93 -11.58 2.79
N MET A 309 2.02 -11.06 2.19
CA MET A 309 1.96 -9.88 1.32
C MET A 309 1.11 -10.14 0.07
N LEU A 310 1.09 -11.35 -0.45
CA LEU A 310 0.31 -11.74 -1.62
C LEU A 310 -1.21 -11.77 -1.39
N ARG A 311 -1.68 -11.70 -0.14
CA ARG A 311 -3.10 -11.45 0.17
C ARG A 311 -3.57 -10.10 -0.36
N CYS A 312 -2.67 -9.14 -0.55
CA CYS A 312 -2.99 -7.74 -0.84
C CYS A 312 -3.89 -7.58 -2.07
N ILE A 313 -5.05 -6.93 -1.88
CA ILE A 313 -6.02 -6.64 -2.95
C ILE A 313 -5.84 -5.25 -3.59
N ARG A 314 -4.76 -4.55 -3.28
CA ARG A 314 -4.40 -3.24 -3.84
C ARG A 314 -5.42 -2.13 -3.57
N CYS A 315 -6.12 -2.17 -2.44
CA CYS A 315 -7.16 -1.17 -2.09
C CYS A 315 -6.61 0.21 -1.68
N GLY A 316 -5.34 0.34 -1.31
CA GLY A 316 -4.75 1.62 -0.90
C GLY A 316 -5.07 2.07 0.53
N ALA A 317 -5.93 1.38 1.30
CA ALA A 317 -6.32 1.78 2.66
C ALA A 317 -5.12 2.01 3.60
N CYS A 318 -4.06 1.20 3.48
CA CYS A 318 -2.84 1.36 4.27
C CYS A 318 -2.09 2.66 3.97
N MET A 319 -2.20 3.22 2.76
CA MET A 319 -1.63 4.54 2.40
C MET A 319 -2.49 5.66 2.99
N ASN A 320 -3.82 5.53 2.86
CA ASN A 320 -4.76 6.53 3.36
C ASN A 320 -4.67 6.73 4.88
N SER A 321 -4.19 5.73 5.62
CA SER A 321 -4.06 5.80 7.09
C SER A 321 -2.61 5.95 7.57
N CYS A 322 -1.64 6.09 6.65
CA CYS A 322 -0.22 6.09 7.02
C CYS A 322 0.28 7.49 7.37
N PRO A 323 0.79 7.71 8.61
CA PRO A 323 1.35 9.01 8.98
C PRO A 323 2.63 9.35 8.21
N VAL A 324 3.44 8.36 7.82
CA VAL A 324 4.65 8.62 7.03
C VAL A 324 4.27 9.03 5.60
N TYR A 325 3.35 8.30 4.94
CA TYR A 325 2.85 8.68 3.61
C TYR A 325 2.22 10.08 3.60
N ARG A 326 1.53 10.46 4.68
CA ARG A 326 0.94 11.80 4.88
C ARG A 326 1.97 12.92 4.70
N HIS A 327 3.20 12.70 5.17
CA HIS A 327 4.26 13.72 5.16
C HIS A 327 5.17 13.66 3.93
N ILE A 328 5.59 12.45 3.52
CA ILE A 328 6.53 12.31 2.40
C ILE A 328 5.86 12.04 1.06
N THR A 329 4.53 11.98 1.03
CA THR A 329 3.72 11.69 -0.16
C THR A 329 4.08 10.36 -0.84
N GLY A 330 3.50 10.02 -1.98
CA GLY A 330 3.91 8.83 -2.74
C GLY A 330 5.30 8.95 -3.36
N HIS A 331 5.65 10.16 -3.80
CA HIS A 331 6.91 10.40 -4.48
C HIS A 331 8.14 10.23 -3.58
N GLY A 332 8.02 10.45 -2.28
CA GLY A 332 9.10 10.20 -1.33
C GLY A 332 9.56 8.74 -1.27
N TYR A 333 8.71 7.78 -1.70
CA TYR A 333 9.10 6.37 -1.79
C TYR A 333 9.89 6.04 -3.05
N GLY A 334 9.79 6.84 -4.12
CA GLY A 334 10.51 6.64 -5.38
C GLY A 334 10.13 5.38 -6.15
N SER A 335 8.98 4.80 -5.84
CA SER A 335 8.47 3.56 -6.41
C SER A 335 7.00 3.71 -6.80
N ILE A 336 6.57 3.01 -7.85
CA ILE A 336 5.16 2.92 -8.25
C ILE A 336 4.28 2.32 -7.15
N TYR A 337 4.87 1.61 -6.20
CA TYR A 337 4.23 1.09 -5.00
C TYR A 337 4.65 1.91 -3.77
N PRO A 338 3.96 3.02 -3.45
CA PRO A 338 4.27 3.81 -2.27
C PRO A 338 3.60 3.26 -1.01
N GLY A 339 3.92 3.87 0.14
CA GLY A 339 3.29 3.58 1.42
C GLY A 339 3.63 2.20 1.98
N PRO A 340 2.92 1.76 3.04
CA PRO A 340 3.27 0.55 3.79
C PRO A 340 3.32 -0.72 2.95
N MET A 341 2.38 -0.89 2.00
CA MET A 341 2.39 -2.07 1.13
C MET A 341 3.59 -2.06 0.17
N GLY A 342 3.96 -0.89 -0.34
CA GLY A 342 5.11 -0.74 -1.23
C GLY A 342 6.43 -0.91 -0.50
N VAL A 343 6.52 -0.45 0.76
CA VAL A 343 7.68 -0.71 1.64
C VAL A 343 7.95 -2.21 1.80
N VAL A 344 6.90 -3.04 1.77
CA VAL A 344 7.08 -4.50 1.80
C VAL A 344 7.29 -5.08 0.41
N LEU A 345 6.46 -4.70 -0.57
CA LEU A 345 6.45 -5.36 -1.87
C LEU A 345 7.66 -4.98 -2.74
N THR A 346 8.07 -3.72 -2.76
CA THR A 346 9.14 -3.24 -3.64
C THR A 346 10.47 -3.97 -3.40
N PRO A 347 10.97 -4.14 -2.16
CA PRO A 347 12.18 -4.92 -1.92
C PRO A 347 12.07 -6.40 -2.32
N LEU A 348 10.88 -6.97 -2.32
CA LEU A 348 10.65 -8.36 -2.74
C LEU A 348 10.74 -8.53 -4.26
N LEU A 349 10.38 -7.49 -5.02
CA LEU A 349 10.40 -7.51 -6.49
C LEU A 349 11.75 -7.12 -7.07
N VAL A 350 12.48 -6.17 -6.44
CA VAL A 350 13.71 -5.60 -7.01
C VAL A 350 14.96 -5.80 -6.16
N GLY A 351 14.86 -6.50 -5.03
CA GLY A 351 15.97 -6.74 -4.11
C GLY A 351 16.34 -5.54 -3.25
N TYR A 352 17.34 -5.73 -2.35
CA TYR A 352 17.75 -4.71 -1.38
C TYR A 352 18.80 -3.72 -1.90
N GLU A 353 19.41 -3.96 -3.05
CA GLU A 353 20.51 -3.12 -3.56
C GLU A 353 20.14 -1.63 -3.61
N LYS A 354 18.94 -1.33 -4.13
CA LYS A 354 18.40 0.04 -4.22
C LYS A 354 17.35 0.35 -3.15
N THR A 355 16.89 -0.63 -2.40
CA THR A 355 15.71 -0.51 -1.52
C THR A 355 15.99 -0.78 -0.05
N ALA A 356 17.25 -1.05 0.35
CA ALA A 356 17.62 -1.39 1.72
C ALA A 356 17.15 -0.36 2.77
N LYS A 357 17.06 0.91 2.41
CA LYS A 357 16.57 1.97 3.30
C LYS A 357 15.04 2.12 3.30
N LEU A 358 14.35 1.60 2.30
CA LEU A 358 12.90 1.75 2.15
C LEU A 358 12.10 1.23 3.36
N PRO A 359 12.44 0.09 4.00
CA PRO A 359 11.77 -0.38 5.21
C PRO A 359 11.84 0.58 6.42
N TYR A 360 12.75 1.57 6.38
CA TYR A 360 12.86 2.59 7.42
C TYR A 360 11.95 3.80 7.19
N ALA A 361 11.31 3.92 6.03
CA ALA A 361 10.22 4.87 5.79
C ALA A 361 8.91 4.41 6.48
N CYS A 362 9.02 4.03 7.74
CA CYS A 362 7.91 3.51 8.55
C CYS A 362 8.15 3.76 10.04
N SER A 363 7.15 4.30 10.74
CA SER A 363 7.16 4.52 12.19
C SER A 363 6.74 3.31 13.03
N LEU A 364 6.35 2.19 12.38
CA LEU A 364 5.82 0.98 13.01
C LEU A 364 4.58 1.22 13.90
N CYS A 365 3.76 2.22 13.60
CA CYS A 365 2.57 2.57 14.38
C CYS A 365 1.45 1.51 14.34
N GLY A 366 1.47 0.57 13.39
CA GLY A 366 0.48 -0.51 13.30
C GLY A 366 -0.76 -0.20 12.46
N GLN A 367 -1.08 1.07 12.22
CA GLN A 367 -2.34 1.50 11.60
C GLN A 367 -2.63 0.80 10.25
N CYS A 368 -1.62 0.52 9.46
CA CYS A 368 -1.78 -0.17 8.18
C CYS A 368 -2.27 -1.63 8.30
N ALA A 369 -2.02 -2.32 9.42
CA ALA A 369 -2.57 -3.65 9.70
C ALA A 369 -4.03 -3.56 10.17
N GLU A 370 -4.34 -2.55 10.99
CA GLU A 370 -5.70 -2.32 11.49
C GLU A 370 -6.70 -2.05 10.36
N VAL A 371 -6.32 -1.25 9.37
CA VAL A 371 -7.20 -0.91 8.26
C VAL A 371 -7.22 -1.94 7.13
N CYS A 372 -6.31 -2.92 7.12
CA CYS A 372 -6.17 -3.87 6.01
C CYS A 372 -7.37 -4.83 5.91
N PRO A 373 -8.14 -4.81 4.81
CA PRO A 373 -9.35 -5.65 4.67
C PRO A 373 -9.05 -7.16 4.54
N VAL A 374 -7.80 -7.52 4.25
CA VAL A 374 -7.35 -8.92 4.11
C VAL A 374 -6.24 -9.27 5.10
N LYS A 375 -6.15 -8.51 6.18
CA LYS A 375 -5.25 -8.75 7.33
C LYS A 375 -3.80 -9.05 6.95
N VAL A 376 -3.20 -8.27 6.03
CA VAL A 376 -1.76 -8.36 5.77
C VAL A 376 -1.02 -7.78 6.98
N PRO A 377 -0.11 -8.53 7.63
CA PRO A 377 0.59 -8.09 8.83
C PRO A 377 1.77 -7.16 8.47
N LEU A 378 1.49 -6.03 7.80
CA LEU A 378 2.49 -5.12 7.24
C LEU A 378 3.59 -4.70 8.24
N PRO A 379 3.31 -4.32 9.51
CA PRO A 379 4.36 -3.95 10.45
C PRO A 379 5.35 -5.10 10.74
N ASN A 380 4.84 -6.33 10.80
CA ASN A 380 5.67 -7.52 11.02
C ASN A 380 6.58 -7.78 9.81
N LEU A 381 6.03 -7.67 8.59
CA LEU A 381 6.79 -7.85 7.35
C LEU A 381 7.83 -6.73 7.17
N ILE A 382 7.50 -5.48 7.52
CA ILE A 382 8.47 -4.38 7.52
C ILE A 382 9.61 -4.64 8.52
N SER A 383 9.28 -5.13 9.73
CA SER A 383 10.28 -5.49 10.72
C SER A 383 11.16 -6.67 10.24
N GLN A 384 10.58 -7.61 9.50
CA GLN A 384 11.34 -8.70 8.86
C GLN A 384 12.31 -8.17 7.80
N HIS A 385 11.86 -7.24 6.93
CA HIS A 385 12.77 -6.57 6.00
C HIS A 385 13.94 -5.89 6.69
N ARG A 386 13.70 -5.16 7.80
CA ARG A 386 14.80 -4.54 8.56
C ARG A 386 15.80 -5.58 9.09
N ARG A 387 15.33 -6.74 9.53
CA ARG A 387 16.22 -7.85 9.95
C ARG A 387 17.02 -8.38 8.76
N ASN A 388 16.37 -8.60 7.61
CA ASN A 388 17.02 -9.11 6.41
C ASN A 388 18.07 -8.14 5.86
N VAL A 389 17.77 -6.84 5.85
CA VAL A 389 18.74 -5.78 5.47
C VAL A 389 19.99 -5.83 6.34
N VAL A 390 19.84 -6.01 7.66
CA VAL A 390 20.98 -6.14 8.59
C VAL A 390 21.74 -7.45 8.39
N SER A 391 21.04 -8.58 8.28
CA SER A 391 21.66 -9.90 8.14
C SER A 391 22.39 -10.08 6.82
N GLN A 392 21.90 -9.47 5.74
CA GLN A 392 22.51 -9.50 4.41
C GLN A 392 23.59 -8.43 4.20
N GLY A 393 23.88 -7.60 5.22
CA GLY A 393 25.01 -6.68 5.20
C GLY A 393 24.76 -5.35 4.49
N TYR A 394 23.51 -4.95 4.26
CA TYR A 394 23.15 -3.66 3.66
C TYR A 394 23.17 -2.47 4.63
N VAL A 395 23.75 -2.62 5.82
CA VAL A 395 23.96 -1.56 6.80
C VAL A 395 25.44 -1.18 6.91
N SER A 396 25.72 0.06 7.28
CA SER A 396 27.11 0.49 7.45
C SER A 396 27.80 -0.26 8.61
N PRO A 397 29.13 -0.54 8.50
CA PRO A 397 29.87 -1.19 9.60
C PRO A 397 29.80 -0.41 10.91
N VAL A 398 29.78 0.92 10.84
CA VAL A 398 29.66 1.82 12.00
C VAL A 398 28.31 1.66 12.69
N GLU A 399 27.21 1.66 11.90
CA GLU A 399 25.86 1.45 12.42
C GLU A 399 25.75 0.05 13.08
N LYS A 400 26.25 -0.99 12.43
CA LYS A 400 26.28 -2.35 12.98
C LYS A 400 27.04 -2.41 14.30
N ALA A 401 28.19 -1.75 14.41
CA ALA A 401 28.97 -1.69 15.65
C ALA A 401 28.21 -0.97 16.78
N ILE A 402 27.58 0.17 16.49
CA ILE A 402 26.77 0.94 17.45
C ILE A 402 25.62 0.08 18.01
N PHE A 403 24.84 -0.55 17.14
CA PHE A 403 23.70 -1.37 17.57
C PHE A 403 24.15 -2.66 18.27
N THR A 404 25.29 -3.25 17.91
CA THR A 404 25.86 -4.40 18.61
C THR A 404 26.29 -4.02 20.03
N ALA A 405 26.95 -2.88 20.20
CA ALA A 405 27.35 -2.37 21.52
C ALA A 405 26.11 -2.02 22.38
N ALA A 406 25.09 -1.40 21.77
CA ALA A 406 23.82 -1.12 22.45
C ALA A 406 23.12 -2.42 22.89
N ALA A 407 23.02 -3.41 22.01
CA ALA A 407 22.43 -4.72 22.34
C ALA A 407 23.17 -5.41 23.49
N ALA A 408 24.50 -5.46 23.45
CA ALA A 408 25.32 -6.03 24.53
C ALA A 408 25.09 -5.28 25.88
N THR A 409 24.97 -3.97 25.83
CA THR A 409 24.74 -3.15 27.01
C THR A 409 23.34 -3.36 27.60
N PHE A 410 22.29 -3.42 26.74
CA PHE A 410 20.90 -3.52 27.20
C PHE A 410 20.48 -4.95 27.55
N SER A 411 21.16 -5.97 27.03
CA SER A 411 20.86 -7.38 27.35
C SER A 411 21.29 -7.81 28.73
N ASN A 412 22.19 -7.07 29.39
CA ASN A 412 22.72 -7.41 30.70
C ASN A 412 22.28 -6.40 31.79
N ARG A 413 21.75 -6.90 32.92
CA ARG A 413 21.24 -6.09 34.02
C ARG A 413 22.35 -5.20 34.65
N VAL A 414 23.58 -5.71 34.71
CA VAL A 414 24.70 -5.00 35.31
C VAL A 414 25.14 -3.85 34.41
N THR A 415 25.39 -4.12 33.13
CA THR A 415 25.82 -3.11 32.15
C THR A 415 24.74 -2.06 31.93
N TYR A 416 23.49 -2.43 31.84
CA TYR A 416 22.35 -1.50 31.79
C TYR A 416 22.29 -0.65 33.05
N GLY A 417 22.48 -1.25 34.24
CA GLY A 417 22.47 -0.54 35.50
C GLY A 417 23.61 0.47 35.63
N ALA A 418 24.81 0.10 35.16
CA ALA A 418 25.98 0.99 35.15
C ALA A 418 25.79 2.16 34.17
N LEU A 419 25.32 1.87 32.93
CA LEU A 419 25.03 2.88 31.90
C LEU A 419 24.00 3.91 32.42
N THR A 420 22.87 3.44 32.94
CA THR A 420 21.83 4.36 33.45
C THR A 420 22.23 5.13 34.71
N ALA A 421 23.14 4.57 35.52
CA ALA A 421 23.70 5.28 36.67
C ALA A 421 24.64 6.41 36.24
N ALA A 422 25.41 6.23 35.18
CA ALA A 422 26.29 7.23 34.61
C ALA A 422 25.55 8.27 33.75
N ALA A 423 24.53 7.86 33.00
CA ALA A 423 23.82 8.74 32.10
C ALA A 423 23.03 9.85 32.82
N ALA A 424 22.37 9.56 33.92
CA ALA A 424 21.57 10.55 34.64
C ALA A 424 22.38 11.77 35.11
N PRO A 425 23.54 11.62 35.82
CA PRO A 425 24.36 12.75 36.21
C PRO A 425 25.02 13.46 35.01
N ALA A 426 25.38 12.71 33.95
CA ALA A 426 25.94 13.31 32.73
C ALA A 426 24.91 14.20 32.02
N MET A 427 23.66 13.72 31.87
CA MET A 427 22.58 14.53 31.30
C MET A 427 22.31 15.77 32.15
N LYS A 428 22.30 15.66 33.47
CA LYS A 428 22.10 16.79 34.38
C LYS A 428 23.21 17.82 34.28
N LEU A 429 24.45 17.38 34.05
CA LEU A 429 25.58 18.28 33.80
C LEU A 429 25.41 19.04 32.48
N MET A 430 24.90 18.38 31.44
CA MET A 430 24.66 18.98 30.09
C MET A 430 23.50 19.97 30.11
N THR A 431 22.45 19.71 30.87
CA THR A 431 21.22 20.53 30.88
C THR A 431 21.25 21.69 31.90
N GLY A 432 22.15 21.66 32.87
CA GLY A 432 22.22 22.67 33.92
C GLY A 432 20.90 22.82 34.67
N LYS A 433 20.29 24.01 34.61
CA LYS A 433 19.02 24.33 35.30
C LYS A 433 17.76 23.98 34.53
N THR A 434 17.84 23.71 33.23
CA THR A 434 16.65 23.55 32.36
C THR A 434 16.01 22.18 32.48
N ASN A 435 16.72 21.16 32.98
CA ASN A 435 16.26 19.75 33.01
C ASN A 435 15.82 19.17 31.68
N GLN A 436 16.15 19.84 30.56
CA GLN A 436 15.86 19.39 29.22
C GLN A 436 17.07 19.54 28.31
N LEU A 437 17.33 18.56 27.48
CA LEU A 437 18.24 18.65 26.35
C LEU A 437 17.44 19.15 25.13
N ASP A 438 17.91 20.24 24.53
CA ASP A 438 17.39 20.84 23.32
C ASP A 438 18.46 20.92 22.22
N ARG A 439 18.10 21.50 21.07
CA ARG A 439 19.05 21.75 19.99
C ARG A 439 20.18 22.69 20.49
N GLY A 440 21.42 22.24 20.37
CA GLY A 440 22.59 22.96 20.83
C GLY A 440 23.07 22.55 22.21
N SER A 441 22.33 21.76 22.97
CA SER A 441 22.76 21.24 24.29
C SER A 441 23.88 20.22 24.18
N THR A 442 24.22 19.73 23.01
CA THR A 442 25.26 18.72 22.79
C THR A 442 26.05 18.98 21.50
N TRP A 443 27.35 18.63 21.53
CA TRP A 443 28.21 18.66 20.35
C TRP A 443 28.12 17.39 19.50
N ILE A 444 27.40 16.36 19.95
CA ILE A 444 27.23 15.09 19.21
C ILE A 444 26.29 15.35 18.04
N PRO A 445 26.75 15.27 16.76
CA PRO A 445 25.94 15.68 15.61
C PRO A 445 24.62 14.92 15.47
N VAL A 446 24.64 13.61 15.68
CA VAL A 446 23.44 12.74 15.57
C VAL A 446 22.39 13.11 16.61
N LEU A 447 22.83 13.31 17.87
CA LEU A 447 21.92 13.69 18.95
C LEU A 447 21.39 15.12 18.75
N ASN A 448 22.24 16.05 18.31
CA ASN A 448 21.85 17.42 18.04
C ASN A 448 20.85 17.51 16.84
N GLY A 449 21.04 16.66 15.82
CA GLY A 449 20.08 16.51 14.73
C GLY A 449 18.73 15.98 15.22
N TRP A 450 18.72 14.98 16.10
CA TRP A 450 17.52 14.44 16.71
C TRP A 450 16.78 15.46 17.59
N LEU A 451 17.52 16.29 18.31
CA LEU A 451 17.01 17.39 19.16
C LEU A 451 16.55 18.61 18.34
N ALA A 452 16.75 18.64 17.02
CA ALA A 452 16.31 19.76 16.19
C ALA A 452 14.78 19.94 16.15
N SER A 453 14.04 18.87 16.38
CA SER A 453 12.56 18.85 16.33
C SER A 453 11.89 18.39 17.62
N ARG A 454 12.67 18.12 18.69
CA ARG A 454 12.17 17.61 19.96
C ARG A 454 13.13 17.87 21.10
N ASN A 455 12.60 17.93 22.32
CA ASN A 455 13.38 18.02 23.54
C ASN A 455 13.42 16.65 24.23
N LEU A 456 14.47 16.37 24.96
CA LEU A 456 14.62 15.17 25.77
C LEU A 456 14.75 15.61 27.25
N ASP A 457 13.79 15.16 28.06
CA ASP A 457 13.85 15.38 29.49
C ASP A 457 15.05 14.64 30.13
N THR A 458 15.67 15.22 31.16
CA THR A 458 16.72 14.53 31.89
C THR A 458 16.17 13.29 32.57
N MET A 459 17.01 12.27 32.65
CA MET A 459 16.65 11.04 33.35
C MET A 459 16.40 11.32 34.82
N SER A 460 15.32 10.79 35.38
CA SER A 460 15.02 10.86 36.81
C SER A 460 16.14 10.22 37.63
N SER A 461 16.49 10.84 38.74
CA SER A 461 17.44 10.29 39.74
C SER A 461 16.90 9.00 40.36
N LYS A 462 15.58 8.87 40.50
CA LYS A 462 14.92 7.64 40.98
C LYS A 462 14.71 6.69 39.84
N LYS A 463 15.39 5.54 39.86
CA LYS A 463 15.26 4.49 38.80
C LYS A 463 13.87 3.88 38.81
N PHE A 464 13.30 3.67 37.64
CA PHE A 464 11.98 3.01 37.47
C PHE A 464 11.87 1.70 38.26
N ARG A 465 12.89 0.86 38.25
CA ARG A 465 12.88 -0.42 38.97
C ARG A 465 12.74 -0.27 40.47
N SER A 466 13.39 0.75 41.05
CA SER A 466 13.27 1.06 42.49
C SER A 466 11.88 1.61 42.80
N TRP A 467 11.40 2.55 41.99
CA TRP A 467 10.05 3.07 42.11
C TRP A 467 8.99 1.96 41.99
N PHE A 468 9.12 1.07 40.98
CA PHE A 468 8.17 -0.02 40.75
C PHE A 468 8.13 -1.03 41.90
N ALA A 469 9.30 -1.35 42.48
CA ALA A 469 9.37 -2.23 43.65
C ALA A 469 8.66 -1.63 44.88
N GLU A 470 8.84 -0.33 45.13
CA GLU A 470 8.15 0.39 46.18
C GLU A 470 6.63 0.46 45.92
N HIS A 471 6.24 0.80 44.69
CA HIS A 471 4.84 0.89 44.29
C HIS A 471 4.12 -0.44 44.44
N LYS A 472 4.74 -1.53 43.98
CA LYS A 472 4.20 -2.90 44.14
C LYS A 472 4.03 -3.26 45.62
N LYS A 473 5.00 -2.89 46.49
CA LYS A 473 4.88 -3.12 47.92
C LYS A 473 3.73 -2.34 48.52
N GLN A 474 3.52 -1.10 48.14
CA GLN A 474 2.39 -0.28 48.57
C GLN A 474 1.04 -0.86 48.12
N GLU A 475 0.93 -1.32 46.87
CA GLU A 475 -0.29 -2.00 46.37
C GLU A 475 -0.60 -3.28 47.15
N GLU A 476 0.41 -4.08 47.45
CA GLU A 476 0.22 -5.31 48.23
C GLU A 476 -0.19 -4.98 49.68
N GLU A 477 0.38 -3.95 50.30
CA GLU A 477 0.00 -3.48 51.65
C GLU A 477 -1.45 -2.95 51.63
N GLN A 478 -1.80 -2.16 50.62
CA GLN A 478 -3.19 -1.66 50.47
C GLN A 478 -4.18 -2.78 50.31
N LYS A 479 -3.95 -3.77 49.42
CA LYS A 479 -4.79 -4.94 49.24
C LYS A 479 -4.96 -5.76 50.52
N ARG A 480 -3.88 -5.90 51.32
CA ARG A 480 -3.94 -6.57 52.63
C ARG A 480 -4.80 -5.79 53.59
N ALA A 481 -4.69 -4.47 53.63
CA ALA A 481 -5.52 -3.63 54.48
C ALA A 481 -7.00 -3.68 54.08
N GLU A 482 -7.31 -3.61 52.80
CA GLU A 482 -8.68 -3.74 52.27
C GLU A 482 -9.27 -5.11 52.61
N THR A 483 -8.49 -6.19 52.45
CA THR A 483 -8.94 -7.56 52.82
C THR A 483 -9.16 -7.68 54.31
N ALA A 484 -8.30 -7.13 55.15
CA ALA A 484 -8.48 -7.16 56.60
C ALA A 484 -9.73 -6.35 57.05
N GLN A 485 -9.96 -5.20 56.43
CA GLN A 485 -11.15 -4.40 56.67
C GLN A 485 -12.43 -5.15 56.26
N ALA A 486 -12.46 -5.77 55.09
CA ALA A 486 -13.60 -6.57 54.62
C ALA A 486 -13.91 -7.76 55.55
N LEU A 487 -12.88 -8.44 56.06
CA LEU A 487 -13.03 -9.50 57.08
C LEU A 487 -13.61 -8.97 58.38
N THR A 488 -13.13 -7.80 58.85
CA THR A 488 -13.64 -7.18 60.07
C THR A 488 -15.10 -6.78 59.95
N ASP A 489 -15.48 -6.22 58.79
CA ASP A 489 -16.86 -5.82 58.50
C ASP A 489 -17.79 -7.05 58.35
N ALA A 490 -17.28 -8.14 57.76
CA ALA A 490 -18.03 -9.42 57.69
C ALA A 490 -18.24 -10.03 59.08
N CYS A 491 -17.26 -10.00 59.96
CA CYS A 491 -17.37 -10.44 61.33
C CYS A 491 -18.39 -9.60 62.14
N ARG A 492 -18.38 -8.28 62.00
CA ARG A 492 -19.38 -7.39 62.62
C ARG A 492 -20.78 -7.65 62.12
N ASN A 493 -20.97 -7.87 60.82
CA ASN A 493 -22.26 -8.15 60.23
C ASN A 493 -22.82 -9.52 60.67
N ASN A 494 -21.97 -10.52 60.93
CA ASN A 494 -22.37 -11.80 61.46
C ASN A 494 -22.73 -11.70 62.95
N ALA A 495 -21.97 -10.98 63.78
CA ALA A 495 -22.30 -10.76 65.18
C ALA A 495 -23.69 -10.07 65.35
N ASN A 496 -24.00 -9.07 64.53
CA ASN A 496 -25.29 -8.36 64.53
C ASN A 496 -26.46 -9.24 64.01
N ARG A 497 -26.18 -10.36 63.35
CA ARG A 497 -27.24 -11.35 62.94
C ARG A 497 -27.56 -12.41 63.99
N GLU A 498 -26.65 -12.63 64.92
CA GLU A 498 -26.86 -13.56 66.06
C GLU A 498 -27.57 -12.89 67.25
N GLU A 499 -27.60 -11.55 67.28
CA GLU A 499 -28.32 -10.79 68.34
C GLU A 499 -29.77 -10.40 67.97
N ASN A 500 -30.28 -10.71 66.78
CA ASN A 500 -31.66 -10.52 66.33
C ASN A 500 -32.31 -11.89 66.03
#